data_00e23532a1bd86ada425c928e8f63412
#
_entry.id   00e23532a1bd86ada425c928e8f63412
#
_cell.length_a   1.000
_cell.length_b   1.000
_cell.length_c   1.000
_cell.angle_alpha   90.00
_cell.angle_beta   90.00
_cell.angle_gamma   90.00
#
_symmetry.space_group_name_H-M   'P 1'
#
loop_
_entity.id
_entity.type
_entity.pdbx_description
1 polymer ?
#
loop_
_entity_poly.entity_id
_entity_poly.type
_entity_poly.pdbx_seq_one_letter_code
_entity_poly.pdbx_strand_id
1 'polypeptide(L)'
;MVTFEELNSQNHKIMELSKVLQAVIQDRALCDNEVTCDLFFMYVDQVKGHLDVEDRHLYAALLNHKETGVNYTAKQFLSGSAEIKRIFESYLHKWCNKRAILIKDHQSFVKETEDMFRLVLNRIQDETEQLYPLIRKVSGDSRVAA
;
A
#
# COMPACT_ATOMS: atom_id res chain seq x y z
N MET A 1 15.82 -3.64 11.59
CA MET A 1 14.77 -4.61 11.92
C MET A 1 13.43 -3.88 12.03
N VAL A 2 12.41 -4.38 11.40
CA VAL A 2 11.08 -3.78 11.43
C VAL A 2 10.19 -4.51 12.46
N THR A 3 9.32 -3.79 13.16
CA THR A 3 8.40 -4.36 14.14
C THR A 3 6.97 -4.35 13.57
N PHE A 4 6.09 -5.18 14.14
CA PHE A 4 4.66 -5.17 13.78
C PHE A 4 4.01 -3.83 14.15
N GLU A 5 4.46 -3.19 15.22
CA GLU A 5 3.98 -1.87 15.60
C GLU A 5 4.29 -0.83 14.52
N GLU A 6 5.50 -0.85 13.99
CA GLU A 6 5.89 0.03 12.87
C GLU A 6 5.06 -0.22 11.63
N LEU A 7 4.86 -1.50 11.26
CA LEU A 7 4.06 -1.87 10.10
C LEU A 7 2.61 -1.45 10.26
N ASN A 8 2.02 -1.67 11.42
CA ASN A 8 0.64 -1.28 11.70
C ASN A 8 0.48 0.24 11.74
N SER A 9 1.48 0.97 12.24
CA SER A 9 1.49 2.44 12.21
C SER A 9 1.53 2.95 10.77
N GLN A 10 2.32 2.35 9.91
CA GLN A 10 2.36 2.68 8.49
C GLN A 10 1.00 2.42 7.82
N ASN A 11 0.40 1.27 8.09
CA ASN A 11 -0.92 0.92 7.56
C ASN A 11 -1.99 1.90 8.02
N HIS A 12 -1.97 2.28 9.29
CA HIS A 12 -2.92 3.25 9.85
C HIS A 12 -2.80 4.61 9.14
N LYS A 13 -1.59 5.09 8.93
CA LYS A 13 -1.34 6.35 8.22
C LYS A 13 -1.84 6.31 6.78
N ILE A 14 -1.62 5.20 6.08
CA ILE A 14 -2.11 5.00 4.72
C ILE A 14 -3.64 5.06 4.70
N MET A 15 -4.30 4.37 5.64
CA MET A 15 -5.76 4.36 5.74
C MET A 15 -6.33 5.74 6.00
N GLU A 16 -5.73 6.51 6.91
CA GLU A 16 -6.16 7.86 7.24
C GLU A 16 -6.03 8.81 6.03
N LEU A 17 -4.90 8.74 5.32
CA LEU A 17 -4.70 9.54 4.11
C LEU A 17 -5.71 9.18 3.03
N SER A 18 -6.02 7.91 2.84
CA SER A 18 -7.02 7.49 1.85
C SER A 18 -8.41 8.02 2.17
N LYS A 19 -8.80 8.06 3.45
CA LYS A 19 -10.10 8.59 3.87
C LYS A 19 -10.23 10.07 3.56
N VAL A 20 -9.19 10.85 3.90
CA VAL A 20 -9.18 12.28 3.62
C VAL A 20 -9.23 12.54 2.13
N LEU A 21 -8.38 11.87 1.37
CA LEU A 21 -8.30 12.04 -0.08
C LEU A 21 -9.58 11.62 -0.77
N GLN A 22 -10.22 10.53 -0.34
CA GLN A 22 -11.47 10.08 -0.94
C GLN A 22 -12.57 11.13 -0.81
N ALA A 23 -12.63 11.84 0.31
CA ALA A 23 -13.57 12.94 0.50
C ALA A 23 -13.22 14.15 -0.38
N VAL A 24 -11.95 14.51 -0.43
CA VAL A 24 -11.48 15.73 -1.12
C VAL A 24 -11.58 15.59 -2.65
N ILE A 25 -11.24 14.44 -3.21
CA ILE A 25 -11.22 14.26 -4.67
C ILE A 25 -12.61 14.28 -5.31
N GLN A 26 -13.67 14.15 -4.53
CA GLN A 26 -15.05 14.25 -5.02
C GLN A 26 -15.35 15.63 -5.57
N ASP A 27 -14.71 16.67 -5.05
CA ASP A 27 -14.87 18.04 -5.50
C ASP A 27 -13.75 18.37 -6.50
N ARG A 28 -14.11 18.59 -7.77
CA ARG A 28 -13.13 18.89 -8.82
C ARG A 28 -12.27 20.10 -8.51
N ALA A 29 -12.86 21.13 -7.91
CA ALA A 29 -12.14 22.35 -7.56
C ALA A 29 -11.05 22.11 -6.50
N LEU A 30 -11.35 21.21 -5.53
CA LEU A 30 -10.37 20.86 -4.49
C LEU A 30 -9.21 20.03 -5.03
N CYS A 31 -9.41 19.32 -6.14
CA CYS A 31 -8.34 18.53 -6.75
C CYS A 31 -7.16 19.38 -7.26
N ASP A 32 -7.40 20.65 -7.58
CA ASP A 32 -6.35 21.57 -8.04
C ASP A 32 -5.63 22.27 -6.89
N ASN A 33 -6.08 22.05 -5.66
CA ASN A 33 -5.48 22.66 -4.48
C ASN A 33 -4.11 22.03 -4.20
N GLU A 34 -3.13 22.86 -3.88
CA GLU A 34 -1.77 22.42 -3.58
C GLU A 34 -1.74 21.42 -2.39
N VAL A 35 -2.55 21.69 -1.36
CA VAL A 35 -2.64 20.81 -0.18
C VAL A 35 -3.15 19.43 -0.57
N THR A 36 -4.16 19.35 -1.43
CA THR A 36 -4.68 18.08 -1.95
C THR A 36 -3.60 17.33 -2.70
N CYS A 37 -2.85 18.01 -3.55
CA CYS A 37 -1.76 17.44 -4.31
C CYS A 37 -0.67 16.87 -3.38
N ASP A 38 -0.30 17.64 -2.36
CA ASP A 38 0.70 17.21 -1.37
C ASP A 38 0.23 15.98 -0.60
N LEU A 39 -1.03 15.95 -0.16
CA LEU A 39 -1.61 14.80 0.53
C LEU A 39 -1.64 13.55 -0.36
N PHE A 40 -1.98 13.73 -1.62
CA PHE A 40 -2.02 12.64 -2.59
C PHE A 40 -0.64 11.99 -2.76
N PHE A 41 0.40 12.80 -2.97
CA PHE A 41 1.75 12.27 -3.13
C PHE A 41 2.33 11.75 -1.82
N MET A 42 1.91 12.27 -0.67
CA MET A 42 2.22 11.68 0.63
C MET A 42 1.65 10.27 0.73
N TYR A 43 0.41 10.06 0.29
CA TYR A 43 -0.22 8.74 0.22
C TYR A 43 0.58 7.78 -0.66
N VAL A 44 0.94 8.21 -1.87
CA VAL A 44 1.73 7.39 -2.81
C VAL A 44 3.06 6.98 -2.19
N ASP A 45 3.77 7.94 -1.58
CA ASP A 45 5.06 7.69 -0.95
C ASP A 45 4.94 6.75 0.25
N GLN A 46 3.87 6.88 1.05
CA GLN A 46 3.62 6.00 2.19
C GLN A 46 3.35 4.56 1.73
N VAL A 47 2.54 4.37 0.70
CA VAL A 47 2.25 3.02 0.18
C VAL A 47 3.52 2.38 -0.38
N LYS A 48 4.27 3.10 -1.21
CA LYS A 48 5.51 2.59 -1.80
C LYS A 48 6.55 2.26 -0.72
N GLY A 49 6.72 3.16 0.24
CA GLY A 49 7.66 2.96 1.35
C GLY A 49 7.30 1.77 2.21
N HIS A 50 6.02 1.59 2.52
CA HIS A 50 5.53 0.45 3.28
C HIS A 50 5.81 -0.88 2.56
N LEU A 51 5.48 -0.96 1.27
CA LEU A 51 5.76 -2.16 0.47
C LEU A 51 7.26 -2.45 0.37
N ASP A 52 8.09 -1.42 0.23
CA ASP A 52 9.54 -1.59 0.18
C ASP A 52 10.11 -2.12 1.49
N VAL A 53 9.60 -1.65 2.63
CA VAL A 53 9.99 -2.15 3.96
C VAL A 53 9.64 -3.62 4.09
N GLU A 54 8.43 -4.00 3.69
CA GLU A 54 8.00 -5.40 3.73
C GLU A 54 8.83 -6.27 2.80
N ASP A 55 9.06 -5.82 1.58
CA ASP A 55 9.85 -6.57 0.59
C ASP A 55 11.28 -6.85 1.09
N ARG A 56 11.85 -5.91 1.81
CA ARG A 56 13.22 -6.06 2.35
C ARG A 56 13.29 -6.93 3.60
N HIS A 57 12.27 -6.93 4.43
CA HIS A 57 12.37 -7.45 5.79
C HIS A 57 11.51 -8.66 6.12
N LEU A 58 10.45 -8.94 5.35
CA LEU A 58 9.48 -9.94 5.77
C LEU A 58 9.60 -11.30 5.10
N TYR A 59 10.06 -11.35 3.86
CA TYR A 59 9.83 -12.54 3.03
C TYR A 59 10.96 -13.57 3.03
N ALA A 60 12.19 -13.18 3.36
CA ALA A 60 13.36 -14.06 3.24
C ALA A 60 13.19 -15.37 4.03
N ALA A 61 12.79 -15.26 5.30
CA ALA A 61 12.60 -16.43 6.16
C ALA A 61 11.43 -17.31 5.69
N LEU A 62 10.35 -16.67 5.22
CA LEU A 62 9.16 -17.39 4.75
C LEU A 62 9.41 -18.10 3.42
N LEU A 63 10.17 -17.50 2.51
CA LEU A 63 10.50 -18.08 1.22
C LEU A 63 11.38 -19.31 1.35
N ASN A 64 12.20 -19.36 2.40
CA ASN A 64 13.09 -20.49 2.67
C ASN A 64 12.48 -21.51 3.64
N HIS A 65 11.22 -21.31 4.04
CA HIS A 65 10.56 -22.22 4.99
C HIS A 65 10.25 -23.56 4.36
N LYS A 66 10.34 -24.63 5.16
CA LYS A 66 10.12 -26.03 4.72
C LYS A 66 8.66 -26.31 4.35
N GLU A 67 7.70 -25.67 5.03
CA GLU A 67 6.28 -25.85 4.75
C GLU A 67 5.89 -25.16 3.45
N THR A 68 5.31 -25.91 2.53
CA THR A 68 4.89 -25.41 1.22
C THR A 68 3.87 -24.28 1.33
N GLY A 69 2.93 -24.39 2.30
CA GLY A 69 1.90 -23.37 2.50
C GLY A 69 2.47 -22.03 2.92
N VAL A 70 3.50 -22.02 3.78
CA VAL A 70 4.19 -20.81 4.22
C VAL A 70 4.90 -20.15 3.04
N ASN A 71 5.67 -20.94 2.30
CA ASN A 71 6.40 -20.48 1.12
C ASN A 71 5.44 -19.91 0.06
N TYR A 72 4.33 -20.61 -0.20
CA TYR A 72 3.32 -20.20 -1.18
C TYR A 72 2.70 -18.84 -0.80
N THR A 73 2.30 -18.67 0.47
CA THR A 73 1.73 -17.42 0.95
C THR A 73 2.71 -16.26 0.80
N ALA A 74 3.98 -16.48 1.16
CA ALA A 74 5.02 -15.46 1.00
C ALA A 74 5.18 -15.03 -0.46
N LYS A 75 5.19 -15.98 -1.38
CA LYS A 75 5.27 -15.70 -2.82
C LYS A 75 4.09 -14.89 -3.32
N GLN A 76 2.90 -15.20 -2.83
CA GLN A 76 1.69 -14.46 -3.21
C GLN A 76 1.74 -13.00 -2.73
N PHE A 77 2.16 -12.75 -1.48
CA PHE A 77 2.29 -11.40 -0.97
C PHE A 77 3.38 -10.62 -1.67
N LEU A 78 4.51 -11.25 -1.97
CA LEU A 78 5.60 -10.60 -2.70
C LEU A 78 5.18 -10.25 -4.13
N SER A 79 4.49 -11.17 -4.81
CA SER A 79 3.93 -10.93 -6.14
C SER A 79 2.87 -9.83 -6.12
N GLY A 80 2.02 -9.82 -5.10
CA GLY A 80 1.01 -8.77 -4.90
C GLY A 80 1.62 -7.40 -4.69
N SER A 81 2.73 -7.31 -3.95
CA SER A 81 3.49 -6.08 -3.78
C SER A 81 3.97 -5.52 -5.12
N ALA A 82 4.56 -6.37 -5.95
CA ALA A 82 5.01 -5.99 -7.29
C ALA A 82 3.85 -5.51 -8.16
N GLU A 83 2.70 -6.18 -8.08
CA GLU A 83 1.50 -5.82 -8.83
C GLU A 83 0.97 -4.44 -8.41
N ILE A 84 0.90 -4.16 -7.13
CA ILE A 84 0.46 -2.85 -6.62
C ILE A 84 1.41 -1.75 -7.11
N LYS A 85 2.71 -1.98 -7.03
CA LYS A 85 3.71 -1.02 -7.52
C LYS A 85 3.52 -0.73 -9.00
N ARG A 86 3.25 -1.76 -9.80
CA ARG A 86 3.00 -1.63 -11.24
C ARG A 86 1.74 -0.82 -11.51
N ILE A 87 0.66 -1.08 -10.78
CA ILE A 87 -0.60 -0.34 -10.91
C ILE A 87 -0.40 1.13 -10.54
N PHE A 88 0.35 1.42 -9.49
CA PHE A 88 0.69 2.80 -9.12
C PHE A 88 1.47 3.51 -10.22
N GLU A 89 2.45 2.86 -10.83
CA GLU A 89 3.21 3.45 -11.93
C GLU A 89 2.30 3.81 -13.11
N SER A 90 1.41 2.90 -13.51
CA SER A 90 0.45 3.14 -14.59
C SER A 90 -0.51 4.28 -14.26
N TYR A 91 -1.01 4.31 -13.02
CA TYR A 91 -1.89 5.37 -12.55
C TYR A 91 -1.20 6.73 -12.59
N LEU A 92 0.01 6.80 -12.04
CA LEU A 92 0.78 8.05 -11.99
C LEU A 92 1.13 8.55 -13.41
N HIS A 93 1.44 7.64 -14.32
CA HIS A 93 1.71 7.99 -15.70
C HIS A 93 0.48 8.61 -16.38
N LYS A 94 -0.71 8.09 -16.08
CA LYS A 94 -1.97 8.56 -16.69
C LYS A 94 -2.44 9.90 -16.11
N TRP A 95 -2.38 10.07 -14.78
CA TRP A 95 -3.04 11.17 -14.07
C TRP A 95 -2.08 12.22 -13.51
N CYS A 96 -0.78 12.02 -13.59
CA CYS A 96 0.19 12.90 -12.99
C CYS A 96 1.31 13.26 -13.96
N ASN A 97 1.87 14.46 -13.77
CA ASN A 97 3.09 14.88 -14.44
C ASN A 97 4.01 15.45 -13.35
N LYS A 98 5.13 14.77 -13.11
CA LYS A 98 6.04 15.06 -12.00
C LYS A 98 5.27 14.93 -10.68
N ARG A 99 5.14 15.99 -9.90
CA ARG A 99 4.41 15.97 -8.62
C ARG A 99 3.10 16.77 -8.72
N ALA A 100 2.50 16.82 -9.89
CA ALA A 100 1.24 17.50 -10.12
C ALA A 100 0.19 16.54 -10.66
N ILE A 101 -1.05 16.68 -10.19
CA ILE A 101 -2.19 15.91 -10.67
C ILE A 101 -2.77 16.61 -11.89
N LEU A 102 -2.92 15.88 -13.00
CA LEU A 102 -3.49 16.40 -14.24
C LEU A 102 -4.76 15.61 -14.58
N ILE A 103 -5.92 16.22 -14.31
CA ILE A 103 -7.20 15.55 -14.47
C ILE A 103 -7.81 15.93 -15.82
N LYS A 104 -7.93 14.94 -16.71
CA LYS A 104 -8.56 15.10 -18.02
C LYS A 104 -10.07 14.89 -17.94
N ASP A 105 -10.49 13.91 -17.15
CA ASP A 105 -11.89 13.58 -16.91
C ASP A 105 -12.05 13.26 -15.41
N HIS A 106 -12.78 14.13 -14.72
CA HIS A 106 -12.93 14.03 -13.26
C HIS A 106 -13.63 12.73 -12.83
N GLN A 107 -14.67 12.30 -13.53
CA GLN A 107 -15.39 11.07 -13.17
C GLN A 107 -14.47 9.85 -13.28
N SER A 108 -13.71 9.74 -14.34
CA SER A 108 -12.74 8.65 -14.53
C SER A 108 -11.62 8.71 -13.51
N PHE A 109 -11.14 9.90 -13.19
CA PHE A 109 -10.11 10.10 -12.15
C PHE A 109 -10.60 9.60 -10.80
N VAL A 110 -11.80 10.02 -10.38
CA VAL A 110 -12.38 9.59 -9.10
C VAL A 110 -12.53 8.07 -9.06
N LYS A 111 -13.10 7.48 -10.11
CA LYS A 111 -13.31 6.03 -10.17
C LYS A 111 -12.00 5.26 -10.08
N GLU A 112 -11.03 5.61 -10.88
CA GLU A 112 -9.73 4.92 -10.88
C GLU A 112 -8.97 5.11 -9.56
N THR A 113 -9.10 6.30 -8.95
CA THR A 113 -8.48 6.59 -7.67
C THR A 113 -9.14 5.79 -6.56
N GLU A 114 -10.46 5.69 -6.55
CA GLU A 114 -11.20 4.86 -5.59
C GLU A 114 -10.84 3.37 -5.74
N ASP A 115 -10.70 2.88 -6.96
CA ASP A 115 -10.28 1.50 -7.24
C ASP A 115 -8.87 1.26 -6.68
N MET A 116 -7.97 2.22 -6.82
CA MET A 116 -6.61 2.14 -6.27
C MET A 116 -6.63 2.13 -4.74
N PHE A 117 -7.43 2.99 -4.12
CA PHE A 117 -7.60 3.01 -2.66
C PHE A 117 -8.14 1.67 -2.14
N ARG A 118 -9.12 1.11 -2.82
CA ARG A 118 -9.70 -0.20 -2.46
C ARG A 118 -8.67 -1.32 -2.55
N LEU A 119 -7.88 -1.31 -3.60
CA LEU A 119 -6.80 -2.29 -3.78
C LEU A 119 -5.82 -2.25 -2.62
N VAL A 120 -5.41 -1.07 -2.19
CA VAL A 120 -4.48 -0.89 -1.07
C VAL A 120 -5.13 -1.29 0.26
N LEU A 121 -6.39 -0.91 0.49
CA LEU A 121 -7.11 -1.29 1.72
C LEU A 121 -7.28 -2.81 1.82
N ASN A 122 -7.59 -3.48 0.72
CA ASN A 122 -7.67 -4.94 0.69
C ASN A 122 -6.32 -5.58 1.01
N ARG A 123 -5.24 -5.01 0.50
CA ARG A 123 -3.88 -5.47 0.81
C ARG A 123 -3.58 -5.35 2.29
N ILE A 124 -3.91 -4.21 2.90
CA ILE A 124 -3.70 -3.97 4.34
C ILE A 124 -4.48 -4.98 5.16
N GLN A 125 -5.72 -5.25 4.78
CA GLN A 125 -6.55 -6.24 5.46
C GLN A 125 -5.92 -7.64 5.38
N ASP A 126 -5.48 -8.04 4.20
CA ASP A 126 -4.83 -9.33 4.00
C ASP A 126 -3.53 -9.45 4.81
N GLU A 127 -2.74 -8.38 4.89
CA GLU A 127 -1.52 -8.35 5.69
C GLU A 127 -1.84 -8.59 7.17
N THR A 128 -2.83 -7.89 7.69
CA THR A 128 -3.23 -7.97 9.08
C THR A 128 -3.82 -9.33 9.43
N GLU A 129 -4.64 -9.89 8.54
CA GLU A 129 -5.36 -11.14 8.79
C GLU A 129 -4.55 -12.40 8.45
N GLN A 130 -3.63 -12.33 7.50
CA GLN A 130 -2.93 -13.50 6.98
C GLN A 130 -1.42 -13.44 7.11
N LEU A 131 -0.80 -12.34 6.66
CA LEU A 131 0.65 -12.25 6.58
C LEU A 131 1.31 -12.10 7.96
N TYR A 132 0.89 -11.11 8.72
CA TYR A 132 1.49 -10.84 10.04
C TYR A 132 1.31 -12.00 11.02
N PRO A 133 0.13 -12.63 11.12
CA PRO A 133 -0.03 -13.83 11.94
C PRO A 133 0.88 -14.98 11.51
N LEU A 134 1.07 -15.17 10.20
CA LEU A 134 1.95 -16.20 9.68
C LEU A 134 3.41 -15.95 10.09
N ILE A 135 3.87 -14.71 9.99
CA ILE A 135 5.23 -14.33 10.38
C ILE A 135 5.44 -14.55 11.87
N ARG A 136 4.48 -14.17 12.71
CA ARG A 136 4.54 -14.41 14.16
C ARG A 136 4.67 -15.90 14.47
N LYS A 137 3.88 -16.73 13.80
CA LYS A 137 3.90 -18.18 13.97
C LYS A 137 5.27 -18.79 13.59
N VAL A 138 5.83 -18.34 12.47
CA VAL A 138 7.09 -18.84 11.93
C VAL A 138 8.28 -18.36 12.73
N SER A 139 8.31 -17.08 13.10
CA SER A 139 9.42 -16.47 13.82
C SER A 139 9.41 -16.78 15.32
N GLY A 140 8.26 -17.11 15.87
CA GLY A 140 8.10 -17.31 17.32
C GLY A 140 8.19 -16.03 18.14
N ASP A 141 8.21 -14.86 17.49
CA ASP A 141 8.29 -13.55 18.15
C ASP A 141 7.09 -12.70 17.74
N SER A 142 6.32 -12.25 18.73
CA SER A 142 5.12 -11.45 18.52
C SER A 142 5.39 -9.97 18.24
N ARG A 143 6.65 -9.51 18.42
CA ARG A 143 7.01 -8.09 18.30
C ARG A 143 7.77 -7.77 17.04
N VAL A 144 8.56 -8.69 16.53
CA VAL A 144 9.51 -8.47 15.44
C VAL A 144 9.05 -9.25 14.20
N ALA A 145 9.01 -8.58 13.07
CA ALA A 145 8.52 -9.14 11.81
C ALA A 145 9.63 -9.74 10.94
N ALA A 146 10.89 -9.54 11.28
CA ALA A 146 11.98 -10.03 10.43
C ALA A 146 13.14 -10.65 11.23
#